data_cf21dbba51afc7e4aed95db64312253c
#
_entry.id   cf21dbba51afc7e4aed95db64312253c
#
_cell.length_a   1.000
_cell.length_b   1.000
_cell.length_c   1.000
_cell.angle_alpha   90.00
_cell.angle_beta   90.00
_cell.angle_gamma   90.00
#
_symmetry.space_group_name_H-M   'P 1'
#
loop_
_entity.id
_entity.type
_entity.pdbx_description
1 polymer ?
#
loop_
_entity_poly.entity_id
_entity_poly.type
_entity_poly.pdbx_seq_one_letter_code
_entity_poly.pdbx_strand_id
1 'polypeptide(L)'
;MRNILTCLGFSILLSSCSILDSDLRVRVDSGWLLGSEESGVLSFKGIPFAASTEGVNRWRPPQREQPWKGIRSAQDYGDYCPQIKRDSLWFELGKTSEDCLTLNVWAPKNSSVSKLPVMVWIHGGGYLQGSGNIPRVNNPEFVKQDVVLITINYRLNVFGFFAHPSLFQKSGNEMVGNYGLLDTIAALEWIQRNIHLFNGNPNNVTVFGESAGASLISYLMVTPRSKGLFHKAISQSAAVGLAPDTHINKQVGFNISGVDIAKKFVKGTGLELDRSLDQLRQLSSDEII
;
A
#
# COMPACT_ATOMS: atom_id res chain seq x y z
N MET A 1 -55.22 61.03 2.49
CA MET A 1 -54.53 60.25 1.44
C MET A 1 -53.17 59.82 2.01
N ARG A 2 -53.08 58.62 2.40
CA ARG A 2 -51.85 58.02 3.02
C ARG A 2 -51.20 57.07 1.99
N ASN A 3 -50.03 57.46 1.50
CA ASN A 3 -49.23 56.59 0.62
C ASN A 3 -48.50 55.54 1.45
N ILE A 4 -48.76 54.29 1.15
CA ILE A 4 -48.02 53.10 1.69
C ILE A 4 -46.94 52.79 0.67
N LEU A 5 -45.65 52.98 1.06
CA LEU A 5 -44.50 52.47 0.34
C LEU A 5 -44.28 51.05 0.76
N THR A 6 -44.41 50.12 -0.18
CA THR A 6 -44.08 48.71 -0.02
C THR A 6 -42.61 48.53 -0.40
N CYS A 7 -41.73 48.26 0.59
CA CYS A 7 -40.35 47.84 0.35
C CYS A 7 -40.33 46.36 0.00
N LEU A 8 -40.03 46.01 -1.26
CA LEU A 8 -39.64 44.65 -1.66
C LEU A 8 -38.20 44.39 -1.24
N GLY A 9 -38.03 43.55 -0.24
CA GLY A 9 -36.73 43.03 0.13
C GLY A 9 -36.25 41.97 -0.88
N PHE A 10 -35.20 42.29 -1.60
CA PHE A 10 -34.50 41.36 -2.49
C PHE A 10 -33.49 40.55 -1.64
N SER A 11 -33.83 39.30 -1.26
CA SER A 11 -32.91 38.37 -0.61
C SER A 11 -31.95 37.83 -1.65
N ILE A 12 -30.72 38.33 -1.66
CA ILE A 12 -29.63 37.77 -2.43
C ILE A 12 -29.16 36.48 -1.71
N LEU A 13 -29.56 35.33 -2.23
CA LEU A 13 -28.97 34.03 -1.89
C LEU A 13 -27.52 34.03 -2.41
N LEU A 14 -26.59 34.35 -1.52
CA LEU A 14 -25.15 34.07 -1.76
C LEU A 14 -24.97 32.56 -1.79
N SER A 15 -25.02 31.99 -2.99
CA SER A 15 -24.54 30.65 -3.25
C SER A 15 -23.03 30.66 -3.03
N SER A 16 -22.58 30.22 -1.86
CA SER A 16 -21.19 29.98 -1.59
C SER A 16 -20.72 28.80 -2.46
N CYS A 17 -20.35 29.08 -3.70
CA CYS A 17 -19.55 28.18 -4.50
C CYS A 17 -18.18 28.08 -3.80
N SER A 18 -17.99 27.05 -2.98
CA SER A 18 -16.67 26.74 -2.45
C SER A 18 -15.76 26.48 -3.64
N ILE A 19 -14.89 27.42 -3.94
CA ILE A 19 -13.76 27.21 -4.85
C ILE A 19 -12.93 26.13 -4.17
N LEU A 20 -13.08 24.89 -4.64
CA LEU A 20 -12.24 23.78 -4.21
C LEU A 20 -10.80 24.19 -4.57
N ASP A 21 -9.97 24.33 -3.54
CA ASP A 21 -8.59 24.75 -3.65
C ASP A 21 -7.89 23.86 -4.70
N SER A 22 -7.43 24.48 -5.80
CA SER A 22 -6.81 23.75 -6.91
C SER A 22 -5.58 22.95 -6.47
N ASP A 23 -4.94 23.39 -5.38
CA ASP A 23 -3.74 22.77 -4.83
C ASP A 23 -3.99 21.42 -4.16
N LEU A 24 -5.26 21.12 -3.81
CA LEU A 24 -5.67 19.83 -3.23
C LEU A 24 -5.97 18.77 -4.29
N ARG A 25 -5.84 19.08 -5.58
CA ARG A 25 -6.12 18.15 -6.67
C ARG A 25 -4.85 17.79 -7.42
N VAL A 26 -4.60 16.50 -7.55
CA VAL A 26 -3.47 15.98 -8.32
C VAL A 26 -3.99 14.95 -9.33
N ARG A 27 -3.53 15.02 -10.57
CA ARG A 27 -3.87 14.06 -11.60
C ARG A 27 -2.74 13.06 -11.79
N VAL A 28 -2.86 11.90 -11.16
CA VAL A 28 -1.98 10.75 -11.38
C VAL A 28 -2.33 10.02 -12.70
N ASP A 29 -1.49 9.08 -13.11
CA ASP A 29 -1.68 8.35 -14.36
C ASP A 29 -3.01 7.59 -14.45
N SER A 30 -3.60 7.21 -13.32
CA SER A 30 -4.90 6.50 -13.24
C SER A 30 -6.11 7.41 -13.09
N GLY A 31 -5.96 8.71 -12.74
CA GLY A 31 -7.09 9.64 -12.60
C GLY A 31 -6.82 10.80 -11.65
N TRP A 32 -7.89 11.57 -11.34
CA TRP A 32 -7.81 12.69 -10.41
C TRP A 32 -7.97 12.24 -8.96
N LEU A 33 -7.14 12.83 -8.09
CA LEU A 33 -7.20 12.68 -6.63
C LEU A 33 -7.58 14.02 -5.99
N LEU A 34 -8.33 13.96 -4.88
CA LEU A 34 -8.59 15.07 -3.97
C LEU A 34 -7.98 14.74 -2.62
N GLY A 35 -6.94 15.46 -2.22
CA GLY A 35 -6.27 15.32 -0.92
C GLY A 35 -6.82 16.25 0.14
N SER A 36 -6.06 16.38 1.20
CA SER A 36 -6.28 17.31 2.32
C SER A 36 -5.04 18.16 2.57
N GLU A 37 -5.22 19.27 3.27
CA GLU A 37 -4.11 20.07 3.77
C GLU A 37 -4.29 20.31 5.26
N GLU A 38 -3.22 20.10 6.01
CA GLU A 38 -3.18 20.42 7.42
C GLU A 38 -1.79 20.95 7.79
N SER A 39 -1.78 22.12 8.45
CA SER A 39 -0.56 22.73 8.99
C SER A 39 0.58 22.89 7.97
N GLY A 40 0.25 23.19 6.70
CA GLY A 40 1.21 23.38 5.63
C GLY A 40 1.70 22.09 4.98
N VAL A 41 1.07 20.96 5.27
CA VAL A 41 1.35 19.65 4.65
C VAL A 41 0.14 19.20 3.84
N LEU A 42 0.38 18.91 2.57
CA LEU A 42 -0.59 18.23 1.70
C LEU A 42 -0.54 16.74 1.99
N SER A 43 -1.71 16.11 2.14
CA SER A 43 -1.81 14.66 2.32
C SER A 43 -2.79 14.05 1.33
N PHE A 44 -2.37 12.94 0.72
CA PHE A 44 -3.18 12.11 -0.16
C PHE A 44 -3.09 10.67 0.35
N LYS A 45 -4.19 10.14 0.85
CA LYS A 45 -4.25 8.85 1.53
C LYS A 45 -5.10 7.85 0.75
N GLY A 46 -4.85 6.54 0.94
CA GLY A 46 -5.64 5.48 0.30
C GLY A 46 -5.54 5.45 -1.22
N ILE A 47 -4.42 5.90 -1.80
CA ILE A 47 -4.22 5.90 -3.25
C ILE A 47 -3.94 4.47 -3.72
N PRO A 48 -4.74 3.85 -4.61
CA PRO A 48 -4.45 2.53 -5.13
C PRO A 48 -3.22 2.58 -6.06
N PHE A 49 -2.27 1.71 -5.82
CA PHE A 49 -1.12 1.52 -6.70
C PHE A 49 -1.21 0.22 -7.52
N ALA A 50 -2.17 -0.63 -7.18
CA ALA A 50 -2.50 -1.85 -7.90
C ALA A 50 -4.01 -2.12 -7.83
N ALA A 51 -4.50 -3.00 -8.70
CA ALA A 51 -5.88 -3.47 -8.69
C ALA A 51 -6.16 -4.34 -7.45
N SER A 52 -7.44 -4.45 -7.08
CA SER A 52 -7.90 -5.36 -6.01
C SER A 52 -7.36 -6.79 -6.20
N THR A 53 -6.92 -7.38 -5.10
CA THR A 53 -6.41 -8.75 -5.06
C THR A 53 -7.44 -9.78 -4.63
N GLU A 54 -8.71 -9.42 -4.58
CA GLU A 54 -9.83 -10.27 -4.19
C GLU A 54 -10.15 -11.36 -5.23
N GLY A 55 -10.73 -12.45 -4.77
CA GLY A 55 -11.31 -13.51 -5.59
C GLY A 55 -10.29 -14.13 -6.55
N VAL A 56 -10.53 -14.02 -7.86
CA VAL A 56 -9.66 -14.61 -8.90
C VAL A 56 -8.25 -14.03 -8.93
N ASN A 57 -8.06 -12.84 -8.39
CA ASN A 57 -6.76 -12.17 -8.29
C ASN A 57 -5.96 -12.56 -7.04
N ARG A 58 -6.59 -13.26 -6.08
CA ARG A 58 -5.90 -13.79 -4.91
C ARG A 58 -4.77 -14.71 -5.34
N TRP A 59 -3.59 -14.53 -4.76
CA TRP A 59 -2.36 -15.26 -5.10
C TRP A 59 -1.95 -15.12 -6.57
N ARG A 60 -2.11 -13.90 -7.09
CA ARG A 60 -1.50 -13.48 -8.36
C ARG A 60 -0.55 -12.30 -8.11
N PRO A 61 0.45 -12.08 -8.98
CA PRO A 61 1.20 -10.84 -8.99
C PRO A 61 0.26 -9.63 -9.03
N PRO A 62 0.62 -8.49 -8.37
CA PRO A 62 -0.20 -7.29 -8.43
C PRO A 62 -0.40 -6.86 -9.88
N GLN A 63 -1.63 -6.51 -10.21
CA GLN A 63 -1.98 -5.98 -11.52
C GLN A 63 -2.07 -4.46 -11.42
N ARG A 64 -1.79 -3.77 -12.53
CA ARG A 64 -1.92 -2.32 -12.56
C ARG A 64 -3.35 -1.91 -12.24
N GLU A 65 -3.49 -0.83 -11.47
CA GLU A 65 -4.78 -0.23 -11.16
C GLU A 65 -5.53 0.21 -12.42
N GLN A 66 -6.86 0.10 -12.42
CA GLN A 66 -7.67 0.57 -13.53
C GLN A 66 -7.87 2.09 -13.43
N PRO A 67 -7.77 2.82 -14.56
CA PRO A 67 -8.08 4.24 -14.59
C PRO A 67 -9.54 4.49 -14.15
N TRP A 68 -9.74 5.54 -13.35
CA TRP A 68 -11.08 5.95 -12.91
C TRP A 68 -11.53 7.27 -13.55
N LYS A 69 -12.85 7.45 -13.62
CA LYS A 69 -13.48 8.70 -14.06
C LYS A 69 -13.78 9.58 -12.85
N GLY A 70 -13.77 10.89 -13.07
CA GLY A 70 -14.06 11.87 -11.99
C GLY A 70 -12.90 12.06 -11.04
N ILE A 71 -13.21 12.52 -9.83
CA ILE A 71 -12.23 12.80 -8.78
C ILE A 71 -12.42 11.78 -7.66
N ARG A 72 -11.38 11.03 -7.35
CA ARG A 72 -11.34 10.09 -6.22
C ARG A 72 -10.92 10.82 -4.96
N SER A 73 -11.66 10.64 -3.87
CA SER A 73 -11.22 11.10 -2.55
C SER A 73 -9.94 10.35 -2.14
N ALA A 74 -8.95 11.13 -1.74
CA ALA A 74 -7.70 10.66 -1.14
C ALA A 74 -7.50 11.34 0.24
N GLN A 75 -8.61 11.58 0.96
CA GLN A 75 -8.62 12.24 2.26
C GLN A 75 -8.52 11.25 3.41
N ASP A 76 -8.96 10.01 3.18
CA ASP A 76 -8.99 8.94 4.16
C ASP A 76 -8.02 7.80 3.78
N TYR A 77 -7.54 7.08 4.79
CA TYR A 77 -6.74 5.88 4.56
C TYR A 77 -7.57 4.80 3.85
N GLY A 78 -6.91 3.99 3.02
CA GLY A 78 -7.48 2.75 2.50
C GLY A 78 -7.64 1.69 3.59
N ASP A 79 -8.24 0.55 3.23
CA ASP A 79 -8.39 -0.58 4.15
C ASP A 79 -7.02 -1.21 4.47
N TYR A 80 -6.92 -1.83 5.64
CA TYR A 80 -5.77 -2.64 6.02
C TYR A 80 -5.77 -3.96 5.23
N CYS A 81 -4.59 -4.49 4.92
CA CYS A 81 -4.53 -5.85 4.38
C CYS A 81 -4.99 -6.87 5.42
N PRO A 82 -5.63 -7.99 5.00
CA PRO A 82 -6.17 -8.97 5.91
C PRO A 82 -5.11 -9.49 6.88
N GLN A 83 -5.40 -9.41 8.18
CA GLN A 83 -4.53 -9.80 9.27
C GLN A 83 -5.35 -10.10 10.53
N ILE A 84 -4.81 -10.96 11.41
CA ILE A 84 -5.51 -11.36 12.63
C ILE A 84 -5.57 -10.18 13.60
N LYS A 85 -6.79 -9.84 14.05
CA LYS A 85 -6.98 -8.90 15.15
C LYS A 85 -6.53 -9.56 16.46
N ARG A 86 -5.57 -8.95 17.14
CA ARG A 86 -5.04 -9.42 18.43
C ARG A 86 -4.99 -8.25 19.42
N ASP A 87 -5.26 -8.52 20.67
CA ASP A 87 -5.16 -7.50 21.74
C ASP A 87 -3.72 -6.99 21.94
N SER A 88 -2.74 -7.78 21.50
CA SER A 88 -1.32 -7.42 21.55
C SER A 88 -0.84 -6.57 20.38
N LEU A 89 -1.71 -6.14 19.48
CA LEU A 89 -1.32 -5.19 18.43
C LEU A 89 -0.95 -3.85 19.07
N TRP A 90 0.18 -3.31 18.63
CA TRP A 90 0.67 -2.00 19.07
C TRP A 90 0.02 -0.82 18.33
N PHE A 91 -1.01 -1.10 17.53
CA PHE A 91 -1.83 -0.14 16.79
C PHE A 91 -3.29 -0.63 16.76
N GLU A 92 -4.20 0.31 16.54
CA GLU A 92 -5.61 -0.01 16.32
C GLU A 92 -5.80 -0.51 14.89
N LEU A 93 -6.33 -1.73 14.75
CA LEU A 93 -6.63 -2.31 13.45
C LEU A 93 -7.97 -1.77 12.94
N GLY A 94 -7.92 -1.02 11.85
CA GLY A 94 -9.11 -0.57 11.13
C GLY A 94 -9.76 -1.70 10.31
N LYS A 95 -10.64 -1.31 9.39
CA LYS A 95 -11.29 -2.25 8.46
C LYS A 95 -10.24 -2.95 7.59
N THR A 96 -10.39 -4.25 7.41
CA THR A 96 -9.53 -5.07 6.55
C THR A 96 -10.22 -5.43 5.24
N SER A 97 -9.46 -5.50 4.15
CA SER A 97 -9.91 -5.93 2.83
C SER A 97 -8.73 -6.45 2.02
N GLU A 98 -8.97 -7.33 1.06
CA GLU A 98 -7.96 -7.68 0.07
C GLU A 98 -7.76 -6.58 -0.99
N ASP A 99 -8.66 -5.59 -1.06
CA ASP A 99 -8.45 -4.34 -1.80
C ASP A 99 -7.65 -3.33 -0.95
N CYS A 100 -6.46 -3.73 -0.54
CA CYS A 100 -5.61 -3.01 0.40
C CYS A 100 -4.31 -2.47 -0.21
N LEU A 101 -4.06 -2.69 -1.49
CA LEU A 101 -2.83 -2.26 -2.14
C LEU A 101 -2.87 -0.76 -2.42
N THR A 102 -2.82 0.00 -1.33
CA THR A 102 -2.84 1.46 -1.31
C THR A 102 -1.56 2.03 -0.70
N LEU A 103 -1.26 3.26 -1.09
CA LEU A 103 -0.19 4.06 -0.50
C LEU A 103 -0.72 5.43 -0.08
N ASN A 104 0.06 6.12 0.74
CA ASN A 104 -0.23 7.45 1.21
C ASN A 104 0.95 8.36 0.89
N VAL A 105 0.69 9.61 0.52
CA VAL A 105 1.69 10.62 0.16
C VAL A 105 1.50 11.85 1.03
N TRP A 106 2.57 12.36 1.62
CA TRP A 106 2.63 13.65 2.29
C TRP A 106 3.70 14.50 1.65
N ALA A 107 3.37 15.74 1.31
CA ALA A 107 4.30 16.69 0.69
C ALA A 107 4.15 18.07 1.34
N PRO A 108 5.21 18.86 1.47
CA PRO A 108 5.11 20.24 1.94
C PRO A 108 4.34 21.07 0.91
N LYS A 109 3.34 21.86 1.38
CA LYS A 109 2.52 22.72 0.51
C LYS A 109 3.34 23.85 -0.13
N ASN A 110 4.22 24.46 0.65
CA ASN A 110 4.98 25.64 0.27
C ASN A 110 6.49 25.37 0.38
N SER A 111 7.02 24.52 -0.48
CA SER A 111 8.47 24.37 -0.59
C SER A 111 9.02 25.27 -1.67
N SER A 112 10.11 26.01 -1.35
CA SER A 112 10.90 26.75 -2.35
C SER A 112 11.82 25.82 -3.16
N VAL A 113 11.94 24.56 -2.73
CA VAL A 113 12.77 23.55 -3.38
C VAL A 113 11.91 22.73 -4.35
N SER A 114 12.39 22.61 -5.57
CA SER A 114 11.80 21.70 -6.55
C SER A 114 12.47 20.34 -6.53
N LYS A 115 11.72 19.27 -6.87
CA LYS A 115 12.22 17.90 -6.92
C LYS A 115 12.75 17.42 -5.58
N LEU A 116 11.88 17.43 -4.58
CA LEU A 116 12.19 17.03 -3.20
C LEU A 116 12.65 15.56 -3.12
N PRO A 117 13.54 15.22 -2.17
CA PRO A 117 13.84 13.84 -1.86
C PRO A 117 12.57 13.10 -1.43
N VAL A 118 12.48 11.84 -1.82
CA VAL A 118 11.33 10.97 -1.52
C VAL A 118 11.77 9.90 -0.53
N MET A 119 11.01 9.71 0.53
CA MET A 119 11.24 8.66 1.51
C MET A 119 10.02 7.73 1.56
N VAL A 120 10.26 6.43 1.36
CA VAL A 120 9.22 5.41 1.27
C VAL A 120 9.33 4.46 2.46
N TRP A 121 8.33 4.51 3.35
CA TRP A 121 8.24 3.62 4.50
C TRP A 121 7.63 2.27 4.12
N ILE A 122 8.35 1.19 4.48
CA ILE A 122 7.91 -0.20 4.37
C ILE A 122 7.77 -0.73 5.79
N HIS A 123 6.53 -1.02 6.21
CA HIS A 123 6.24 -1.40 7.60
C HIS A 123 6.75 -2.80 7.94
N GLY A 124 7.04 -3.02 9.22
CA GLY A 124 7.35 -4.32 9.81
C GLY A 124 6.10 -5.11 10.20
N GLY A 125 6.28 -6.03 11.16
CA GLY A 125 5.21 -6.86 11.70
C GLY A 125 5.30 -8.34 11.31
N GLY A 126 6.50 -8.84 11.00
CA GLY A 126 6.76 -10.26 10.76
C GLY A 126 6.08 -10.83 9.51
N TYR A 127 5.71 -9.98 8.55
CA TYR A 127 4.88 -10.32 7.39
C TYR A 127 3.45 -10.79 7.73
N LEU A 128 3.05 -10.72 9.00
CA LEU A 128 1.77 -11.20 9.50
C LEU A 128 0.79 -10.08 9.82
N GLN A 129 1.32 -8.91 10.15
CA GLN A 129 0.56 -7.74 10.60
C GLN A 129 1.27 -6.44 10.21
N GLY A 130 0.59 -5.31 10.38
CA GLY A 130 1.12 -3.98 10.08
C GLY A 130 0.38 -3.29 8.95
N SER A 131 0.71 -2.02 8.73
CA SER A 131 0.14 -1.20 7.64
C SER A 131 0.91 0.10 7.47
N GLY A 132 0.91 0.63 6.27
CA GLY A 132 1.29 2.02 5.98
C GLY A 132 0.33 3.07 6.53
N ASN A 133 -0.84 2.65 7.03
CA ASN A 133 -1.87 3.54 7.58
C ASN A 133 -1.63 3.92 9.05
N ILE A 134 -0.64 3.31 9.70
CA ILE A 134 -0.36 3.52 11.12
C ILE A 134 0.25 4.91 11.32
N PRO A 135 -0.34 5.79 12.17
CA PRO A 135 0.06 7.19 12.31
C PRO A 135 1.49 7.42 12.80
N ARG A 136 2.16 6.40 13.31
CA ARG A 136 3.48 6.51 13.95
C ARG A 136 4.57 7.10 13.04
N VAL A 137 4.44 6.94 11.72
CA VAL A 137 5.44 7.39 10.74
C VAL A 137 5.03 8.69 10.06
N ASN A 138 3.76 9.07 10.16
CA ASN A 138 3.16 10.22 9.50
C ASN A 138 3.44 11.53 10.26
N ASN A 139 4.70 11.87 10.48
CA ASN A 139 5.05 13.07 11.22
C ASN A 139 5.09 14.29 10.28
N PRO A 140 4.18 15.28 10.43
CA PRO A 140 4.19 16.50 9.62
C PRO A 140 5.50 17.27 9.73
N GLU A 141 6.14 17.28 10.88
CA GLU A 141 7.41 17.99 11.08
C GLU A 141 8.56 17.38 10.25
N PHE A 142 8.50 16.09 10.00
CA PHE A 142 9.45 15.43 9.08
C PHE A 142 9.24 15.89 7.63
N VAL A 143 7.99 16.00 7.20
CA VAL A 143 7.64 16.47 5.85
C VAL A 143 8.04 17.92 5.64
N LYS A 144 7.90 18.77 6.66
CA LYS A 144 8.33 20.19 6.63
C LYS A 144 9.83 20.41 6.46
N GLN A 145 10.65 19.34 6.55
CA GLN A 145 12.07 19.37 6.22
C GLN A 145 12.34 19.19 4.71
N ASP A 146 11.39 19.59 3.87
CA ASP A 146 11.48 19.46 2.41
C ASP A 146 11.68 18.03 1.93
N VAL A 147 10.88 17.11 2.47
CA VAL A 147 10.83 15.69 2.09
C VAL A 147 9.42 15.29 1.69
N VAL A 148 9.28 14.55 0.61
CA VAL A 148 8.03 13.82 0.31
C VAL A 148 8.07 12.48 1.03
N LEU A 149 7.14 12.25 1.95
CA LEU A 149 7.00 10.99 2.66
C LEU A 149 5.92 10.14 2.02
N ILE A 150 6.20 8.85 1.88
CA ILE A 150 5.26 7.84 1.39
C ILE A 150 5.22 6.68 2.36
N THR A 151 4.04 6.15 2.62
CA THR A 151 3.85 4.86 3.30
C THR A 151 3.06 3.93 2.41
N ILE A 152 3.37 2.65 2.42
CA ILE A 152 2.74 1.65 1.55
C ILE A 152 2.14 0.50 2.36
N ASN A 153 1.07 -0.10 1.84
CA ASN A 153 0.62 -1.42 2.23
C ASN A 153 1.24 -2.49 1.31
N TYR A 154 1.32 -3.70 1.79
CA TYR A 154 1.63 -4.90 1.00
C TYR A 154 0.89 -6.09 1.61
N ARG A 155 0.56 -7.11 0.81
CA ARG A 155 -0.13 -8.31 1.29
C ARG A 155 0.68 -9.06 2.33
N LEU A 156 -0.02 -9.55 3.33
CA LEU A 156 0.53 -10.19 4.52
C LEU A 156 0.17 -11.68 4.56
N ASN A 157 0.78 -12.42 5.47
CA ASN A 157 0.48 -13.81 5.83
C ASN A 157 0.25 -14.71 4.60
N VAL A 158 -0.76 -15.56 4.63
CA VAL A 158 -1.11 -16.45 3.52
C VAL A 158 -1.51 -15.69 2.23
N PHE A 159 -2.01 -14.44 2.33
CA PHE A 159 -2.35 -13.65 1.14
C PHE A 159 -1.13 -13.14 0.39
N GLY A 160 -0.06 -12.81 1.11
CA GLY A 160 1.19 -12.29 0.56
C GLY A 160 2.26 -13.35 0.28
N PHE A 161 2.21 -14.51 0.96
CA PHE A 161 3.34 -15.44 0.99
C PHE A 161 2.93 -16.92 0.87
N PHE A 162 1.95 -17.22 0.02
CA PHE A 162 1.41 -18.56 -0.18
C PHE A 162 2.03 -19.27 -1.38
N ALA A 163 2.69 -20.40 -1.13
CA ALA A 163 3.38 -21.21 -2.14
C ALA A 163 2.60 -22.49 -2.49
N HIS A 164 1.32 -22.37 -2.88
CA HIS A 164 0.50 -23.52 -3.27
C HIS A 164 1.04 -24.20 -4.53
N PRO A 165 1.16 -25.56 -4.59
CA PRO A 165 1.73 -26.28 -5.74
C PRO A 165 1.11 -25.92 -7.09
N SER A 166 -0.23 -25.76 -7.15
CA SER A 166 -0.93 -25.42 -8.40
C SER A 166 -0.59 -24.02 -8.95
N LEU A 167 -0.01 -23.13 -8.14
CA LEU A 167 0.41 -21.81 -8.61
C LEU A 167 1.65 -21.91 -9.50
N PHE A 168 2.55 -22.84 -9.25
CA PHE A 168 3.75 -23.06 -10.08
C PHE A 168 3.41 -23.57 -11.48
N GLN A 169 2.37 -24.38 -11.60
CA GLN A 169 1.93 -24.93 -12.88
C GLN A 169 1.31 -23.86 -13.79
N LYS A 170 0.67 -22.85 -13.20
CA LYS A 170 -0.07 -21.79 -13.92
C LYS A 170 0.80 -20.55 -14.22
N SER A 171 1.91 -20.33 -13.54
CA SER A 171 2.65 -19.06 -13.54
C SER A 171 3.95 -19.05 -14.36
N GLY A 172 4.39 -20.16 -14.92
CA GLY A 172 5.54 -20.22 -15.83
C GLY A 172 6.85 -19.63 -15.30
N ASN A 173 7.22 -19.85 -14.03
CA ASN A 173 8.38 -19.30 -13.31
C ASN A 173 8.24 -17.87 -12.74
N GLU A 174 7.05 -17.30 -12.67
CA GLU A 174 6.86 -16.08 -11.93
C GLU A 174 7.02 -16.30 -10.42
N MET A 175 7.29 -15.23 -9.66
CA MET A 175 7.66 -15.25 -8.23
C MET A 175 6.51 -15.71 -7.33
N VAL A 176 6.10 -16.98 -7.47
CA VAL A 176 5.08 -17.61 -6.63
C VAL A 176 5.52 -17.57 -5.17
N GLY A 177 4.57 -17.23 -4.28
CA GLY A 177 4.81 -17.22 -2.84
C GLY A 177 5.47 -15.95 -2.30
N ASN A 178 5.79 -14.97 -3.14
CA ASN A 178 6.40 -13.69 -2.74
C ASN A 178 5.57 -12.47 -3.17
N TYR A 179 4.24 -12.58 -3.09
CA TYR A 179 3.33 -11.53 -3.57
C TYR A 179 3.48 -10.23 -2.78
N GLY A 180 3.75 -10.29 -1.47
CA GLY A 180 4.03 -9.10 -0.66
C GLY A 180 5.28 -8.33 -1.10
N LEU A 181 6.32 -9.03 -1.56
CA LEU A 181 7.50 -8.40 -2.18
C LEU A 181 7.15 -7.79 -3.54
N LEU A 182 6.35 -8.48 -4.37
CA LEU A 182 5.88 -7.95 -5.65
C LEU A 182 5.00 -6.71 -5.47
N ASP A 183 4.17 -6.67 -4.42
CA ASP A 183 3.35 -5.51 -4.07
C ASP A 183 4.23 -4.29 -3.73
N THR A 184 5.32 -4.51 -2.99
CA THR A 184 6.29 -3.45 -2.70
C THR A 184 6.97 -2.92 -3.96
N ILE A 185 7.32 -3.80 -4.91
CA ILE A 185 7.86 -3.42 -6.21
C ILE A 185 6.82 -2.60 -7.00
N ALA A 186 5.56 -3.04 -7.05
CA ALA A 186 4.49 -2.31 -7.75
C ALA A 186 4.25 -0.91 -7.16
N ALA A 187 4.34 -0.76 -5.84
CA ALA A 187 4.27 0.55 -5.19
C ALA A 187 5.44 1.45 -5.62
N LEU A 188 6.66 0.92 -5.68
CA LEU A 188 7.83 1.67 -6.16
C LEU A 188 7.71 2.04 -7.64
N GLU A 189 7.15 1.17 -8.47
CA GLU A 189 6.86 1.47 -9.89
C GLU A 189 5.82 2.60 -10.00
N TRP A 190 4.78 2.59 -9.16
CA TRP A 190 3.81 3.69 -9.09
C TRP A 190 4.50 5.01 -8.70
N ILE A 191 5.39 4.99 -7.73
CA ILE A 191 6.18 6.15 -7.28
C ILE A 191 7.01 6.71 -8.44
N GLN A 192 7.69 5.87 -9.19
CA GLN A 192 8.49 6.31 -10.34
C GLN A 192 7.62 7.02 -11.40
N ARG A 193 6.39 6.57 -11.63
CA ARG A 193 5.48 7.18 -12.60
C ARG A 193 4.87 8.50 -12.11
N ASN A 194 4.58 8.64 -10.81
CA ASN A 194 3.65 9.67 -10.34
C ASN A 194 4.24 10.68 -9.35
N ILE A 195 5.37 10.39 -8.68
CA ILE A 195 5.80 11.20 -7.53
C ILE A 195 6.23 12.62 -7.89
N HIS A 196 6.61 12.86 -9.15
CA HIS A 196 6.92 14.19 -9.67
C HIS A 196 5.72 15.15 -9.62
N LEU A 197 4.49 14.62 -9.62
CA LEU A 197 3.24 15.38 -9.49
C LEU A 197 3.00 15.90 -8.07
N PHE A 198 3.73 15.37 -7.09
CA PHE A 198 3.75 15.78 -5.69
C PHE A 198 5.05 16.51 -5.33
N ASN A 199 5.72 17.11 -6.31
CA ASN A 199 7.03 17.75 -6.19
C ASN A 199 8.18 16.81 -5.75
N GLY A 200 7.98 15.48 -5.77
CA GLY A 200 9.02 14.52 -5.45
C GLY A 200 9.96 14.24 -6.62
N ASN A 201 11.20 13.89 -6.31
CA ASN A 201 12.21 13.53 -7.30
C ASN A 201 12.25 12.01 -7.48
N PRO A 202 11.78 11.44 -8.59
CA PRO A 202 11.83 10.00 -8.84
C PRO A 202 13.26 9.46 -8.92
N ASN A 203 14.27 10.33 -9.14
CA ASN A 203 15.69 9.97 -9.15
C ASN A 203 16.37 10.14 -7.78
N ASN A 204 15.62 10.42 -6.71
CA ASN A 204 16.14 10.55 -5.35
C ASN A 204 15.19 9.90 -4.34
N VAL A 205 14.93 8.60 -4.53
CA VAL A 205 14.04 7.78 -3.70
C VAL A 205 14.87 6.99 -2.69
N THR A 206 14.56 7.14 -1.42
CA THR A 206 15.10 6.36 -0.30
C THR A 206 14.01 5.44 0.22
N VAL A 207 14.23 4.13 0.22
CA VAL A 207 13.38 3.18 0.93
C VAL A 207 13.87 3.01 2.36
N PHE A 208 12.97 2.99 3.34
CA PHE A 208 13.33 2.75 4.72
C PHE A 208 12.26 1.90 5.41
N GLY A 209 12.68 1.06 6.35
CA GLY A 209 11.77 0.13 7.00
C GLY A 209 12.39 -0.55 8.21
N GLU A 210 11.53 -1.15 9.02
CA GLU A 210 11.91 -1.81 10.25
C GLU A 210 11.49 -3.28 10.20
N SER A 211 12.28 -4.18 10.86
CA SER A 211 11.98 -5.60 11.02
C SER A 211 11.67 -6.28 9.66
N ALA A 212 10.48 -6.85 9.46
CA ALA A 212 10.07 -7.45 8.20
C ALA A 212 10.15 -6.46 7.01
N GLY A 213 9.84 -5.17 7.21
CA GLY A 213 10.01 -4.12 6.20
C GLY A 213 11.47 -3.91 5.82
N ALA A 214 12.38 -3.95 6.79
CA ALA A 214 13.81 -3.89 6.55
C ALA A 214 14.32 -5.13 5.81
N SER A 215 13.75 -6.31 6.10
CA SER A 215 14.05 -7.55 5.36
C SER A 215 13.56 -7.46 3.90
N LEU A 216 12.37 -6.91 3.64
CA LEU A 216 11.90 -6.65 2.27
C LEU A 216 12.86 -5.72 1.52
N ILE A 217 13.39 -4.68 2.17
CA ILE A 217 14.41 -3.80 1.59
C ILE A 217 15.66 -4.58 1.19
N SER A 218 16.10 -5.51 2.02
CA SER A 218 17.26 -6.36 1.70
C SER A 218 17.02 -7.21 0.44
N TYR A 219 15.80 -7.75 0.27
CA TYR A 219 15.44 -8.46 -0.97
C TYR A 219 15.30 -7.52 -2.17
N LEU A 220 14.79 -6.30 -1.98
CA LEU A 220 14.74 -5.28 -3.03
C LEU A 220 16.14 -4.91 -3.54
N MET A 221 17.16 -4.87 -2.68
CA MET A 221 18.53 -4.55 -3.08
C MET A 221 19.16 -5.61 -4.01
N VAL A 222 18.69 -6.85 -3.97
CA VAL A 222 19.28 -7.96 -4.75
C VAL A 222 18.40 -8.43 -5.91
N THR A 223 17.11 -8.12 -5.94
CA THR A 223 16.24 -8.53 -7.05
C THR A 223 16.43 -7.64 -8.27
N PRO A 224 16.60 -8.21 -9.48
CA PRO A 224 16.70 -7.39 -10.71
C PRO A 224 15.45 -6.54 -10.99
N ARG A 225 14.27 -6.93 -10.47
CA ARG A 225 12.99 -6.24 -10.70
C ARG A 225 12.89 -4.86 -10.05
N SER A 226 13.68 -4.59 -9.03
CA SER A 226 13.70 -3.29 -8.36
C SER A 226 14.78 -2.34 -8.90
N LYS A 227 15.54 -2.76 -9.91
CA LYS A 227 16.62 -1.95 -10.47
C LYS A 227 16.10 -0.60 -10.98
N GLY A 228 16.66 0.49 -10.42
CA GLY A 228 16.29 1.86 -10.80
C GLY A 228 15.03 2.40 -10.14
N LEU A 229 14.33 1.62 -9.28
CA LEU A 229 13.13 2.07 -8.58
C LEU A 229 13.44 2.87 -7.31
N PHE A 230 14.62 2.69 -6.73
CA PHE A 230 15.11 3.46 -5.58
C PHE A 230 16.64 3.65 -5.65
N HIS A 231 17.18 4.56 -4.84
CA HIS A 231 18.57 5.04 -4.92
C HIS A 231 19.32 4.87 -3.60
N LYS A 232 18.60 4.83 -2.48
CA LYS A 232 19.14 4.71 -1.13
C LYS A 232 18.24 3.78 -0.32
N ALA A 233 18.83 3.12 0.67
CA ALA A 233 18.12 2.19 1.54
C ALA A 233 18.55 2.39 3.01
N ILE A 234 17.58 2.34 3.92
CA ILE A 234 17.78 2.31 5.37
C ILE A 234 17.06 1.09 5.91
N SER A 235 17.83 0.09 6.34
CA SER A 235 17.34 -1.18 6.84
C SER A 235 17.52 -1.23 8.36
N GLN A 236 16.41 -1.17 9.12
CA GLN A 236 16.42 -1.12 10.57
C GLN A 236 15.99 -2.48 11.15
N SER A 237 16.91 -3.14 11.84
CA SER A 237 16.63 -4.45 12.50
C SER A 237 16.13 -5.52 11.54
N ALA A 238 16.72 -5.64 10.35
CA ALA A 238 16.41 -6.71 9.41
C ALA A 238 16.84 -8.08 9.97
N ALA A 239 15.99 -9.09 9.75
CA ALA A 239 16.28 -10.47 10.20
C ALA A 239 16.93 -11.34 9.12
N VAL A 240 17.29 -10.79 7.96
CA VAL A 240 17.90 -11.52 6.84
C VAL A 240 19.22 -12.16 7.27
N GLY A 241 19.33 -13.46 7.09
CA GLY A 241 20.51 -14.24 7.48
C GLY A 241 20.60 -14.59 8.98
N LEU A 242 19.74 -14.07 9.85
CA LEU A 242 19.66 -14.46 11.27
C LEU A 242 18.73 -15.65 11.51
N ALA A 243 17.69 -15.78 10.69
CA ALA A 243 16.89 -16.99 10.59
C ALA A 243 16.95 -17.48 9.15
N PRO A 244 17.07 -18.80 8.90
CA PRO A 244 17.07 -19.28 7.53
C PRO A 244 15.74 -18.94 6.88
N ASP A 245 15.82 -18.23 5.75
CA ASP A 245 14.66 -17.94 4.93
C ASP A 245 14.01 -19.26 4.49
N THR A 246 12.70 -19.29 4.43
CA THR A 246 11.97 -20.45 3.94
C THR A 246 12.18 -20.57 2.43
N HIS A 247 12.91 -21.58 1.99
CA HIS A 247 13.01 -21.87 0.56
C HIS A 247 11.66 -22.39 0.05
N ILE A 248 11.29 -21.99 -1.17
CA ILE A 248 9.95 -22.23 -1.69
C ILE A 248 9.60 -23.72 -1.80
N ASN A 249 10.53 -24.56 -2.29
CA ASN A 249 10.29 -25.98 -2.56
C ASN A 249 11.36 -26.92 -1.97
N LYS A 250 12.22 -26.42 -1.10
CA LYS A 250 13.24 -27.24 -0.42
C LYS A 250 13.23 -26.96 1.07
N GLN A 251 13.43 -27.99 1.88
CA GLN A 251 13.75 -27.82 3.28
C GLN A 251 15.16 -27.25 3.42
N VAL A 252 15.32 -26.23 4.28
CA VAL A 252 16.62 -25.62 4.60
C VAL A 252 16.81 -25.65 6.10
N GLY A 253 17.78 -26.44 6.57
CA GLY A 253 17.98 -26.67 7.99
C GLY A 253 16.73 -27.26 8.65
N PHE A 254 16.22 -26.61 9.69
CA PHE A 254 14.99 -27.00 10.39
C PHE A 254 13.72 -26.43 9.76
N ASN A 255 13.83 -25.53 8.77
CA ASN A 255 12.69 -24.89 8.14
C ASN A 255 12.14 -25.77 7.02
N ILE A 256 10.86 -26.11 7.13
CA ILE A 256 10.11 -26.78 6.06
C ILE A 256 9.94 -25.83 4.87
N SER A 257 9.76 -26.36 3.67
CA SER A 257 9.57 -25.54 2.46
C SER A 257 8.27 -24.74 2.49
N GLY A 258 8.22 -23.64 1.73
CA GLY A 258 6.99 -22.85 1.54
C GLY A 258 5.85 -23.70 0.98
N VAL A 259 6.15 -24.65 0.08
CA VAL A 259 5.19 -25.63 -0.44
C VAL A 259 4.64 -26.52 0.67
N ASP A 260 5.49 -26.99 1.59
CA ASP A 260 5.02 -27.86 2.68
C ASP A 260 4.21 -27.07 3.73
N ILE A 261 4.52 -25.79 3.94
CA ILE A 261 3.68 -24.87 4.72
C ILE A 261 2.31 -24.75 4.07
N ALA A 262 2.27 -24.53 2.75
CA ALA A 262 1.01 -24.42 2.00
C ALA A 262 0.17 -25.69 2.06
N LYS A 263 0.80 -26.88 1.92
CA LYS A 263 0.13 -28.18 2.09
C LYS A 263 -0.48 -28.35 3.49
N LYS A 264 0.26 -27.95 4.54
CA LYS A 264 -0.24 -28.00 5.93
C LYS A 264 -1.43 -27.06 6.12
N PHE A 265 -1.36 -25.86 5.55
CA PHE A 265 -2.46 -24.91 5.57
C PHE A 265 -3.71 -25.49 4.91
N VAL A 266 -3.61 -25.99 3.66
CA VAL A 266 -4.73 -26.62 2.94
C VAL A 266 -5.32 -27.80 3.75
N LYS A 267 -4.47 -28.66 4.31
CA LYS A 267 -4.94 -29.77 5.17
C LYS A 267 -5.75 -29.27 6.36
N GLY A 268 -5.35 -28.13 6.94
CA GLY A 268 -6.09 -27.49 8.05
C GLY A 268 -7.49 -27.01 7.66
N THR A 269 -7.73 -26.65 6.40
CA THR A 269 -9.07 -26.27 5.88
C THR A 269 -9.98 -27.46 5.58
N GLY A 270 -9.47 -28.70 5.60
CA GLY A 270 -10.22 -29.88 5.20
C GLY A 270 -10.39 -30.06 3.68
N LEU A 271 -9.74 -29.24 2.87
CA LEU A 271 -9.80 -29.30 1.41
C LEU A 271 -8.77 -30.28 0.81
N GLU A 272 -9.09 -30.85 -0.35
CA GLU A 272 -8.18 -31.64 -1.14
C GLU A 272 -7.19 -30.75 -1.90
N LEU A 273 -5.88 -31.06 -1.84
CA LEU A 273 -4.80 -30.19 -2.33
C LEU A 273 -4.92 -29.84 -3.82
N ASP A 274 -5.27 -30.77 -4.67
CA ASP A 274 -5.37 -30.61 -6.12
C ASP A 274 -6.53 -29.74 -6.58
N ARG A 275 -7.59 -29.59 -5.76
CA ARG A 275 -8.78 -28.76 -6.03
C ARG A 275 -8.87 -27.52 -5.15
N SER A 276 -8.01 -27.40 -4.15
CA SER A 276 -8.14 -26.41 -3.07
C SER A 276 -7.97 -24.98 -3.54
N LEU A 277 -7.10 -24.69 -4.51
CA LEU A 277 -6.79 -23.30 -4.90
C LEU A 277 -8.03 -22.51 -5.34
N ASP A 278 -8.89 -23.10 -6.17
CA ASP A 278 -10.08 -22.43 -6.67
C ASP A 278 -11.18 -22.37 -5.57
N GLN A 279 -11.24 -23.37 -4.69
CA GLN A 279 -12.13 -23.36 -3.52
C GLN A 279 -11.68 -22.31 -2.50
N LEU A 280 -10.40 -22.24 -2.19
CA LEU A 280 -9.83 -21.21 -1.30
C LEU A 280 -10.07 -19.78 -1.81
N ARG A 281 -10.09 -19.57 -3.13
CA ARG A 281 -10.42 -18.26 -3.73
C ARG A 281 -11.88 -17.84 -3.54
N GLN A 282 -12.78 -18.78 -3.22
CA GLN A 282 -14.20 -18.51 -2.96
C GLN A 282 -14.48 -18.17 -1.50
N LEU A 283 -13.54 -18.50 -0.59
CA LEU A 283 -13.66 -18.16 0.82
C LEU A 283 -13.45 -16.66 1.04
N SER A 284 -14.11 -16.11 2.03
CA SER A 284 -13.82 -14.76 2.52
C SER A 284 -12.41 -14.69 3.14
N SER A 285 -11.88 -13.48 3.29
CA SER A 285 -10.60 -13.28 3.99
C SER A 285 -10.65 -13.75 5.44
N ASP A 286 -11.79 -13.60 6.12
CA ASP A 286 -11.97 -14.01 7.51
C ASP A 286 -12.02 -15.54 7.67
N GLU A 287 -12.49 -16.28 6.66
CA GLU A 287 -12.46 -17.75 6.65
C GLU A 287 -11.05 -18.31 6.36
N ILE A 288 -10.16 -17.48 5.77
CA ILE A 288 -8.79 -17.89 5.44
C ILE A 288 -7.84 -17.61 6.60
N ILE A 289 -8.06 -16.56 7.39
CA ILE A 289 -7.26 -16.18 8.56
C ILE A 289 -7.71 -16.94 9.81
#